data_f3c3e5e1eec3f23eb8a7453e7490c9e9
#
_entry.id   f3c3e5e1eec3f23eb8a7453e7490c9e9
#
_cell.length_a   1.000
_cell.length_b   1.000
_cell.length_c   1.000
_cell.angle_alpha   90.00
_cell.angle_beta   90.00
_cell.angle_gamma   90.00
#
_symmetry.space_group_name_H-M   'P 1'
#
loop_
_entity.id
_entity.type
_entity.pdbx_description
1 polymer ?
#
loop_
_entity_poly.entity_id
_entity_poly.type
_entity_poly.pdbx_seq_one_letter_code
_entity_poly.pdbx_strand_id
1 'polypeptide(L)'
;MKIAVVFYSMYGHVYGMAQEVVEGAKEVEGAEVEILRVPETLSQEVLEKMGALEAQKVLTDVPVCTVSYLDQMAESDAIIFGAPTRFGNVCGQMRQFLDSTGGLWSEGKLVGKVGSVFTCTATQHGGQESTILSLHTTLLHHGMIIVGLPYTFQGQTRIDEITGCSPYGASTIAGGKGERLPSENELEGARFQGRHVTEITARLARQ
;
A
#
# COMPACT_ATOMS: atom_id res chain seq x y z
N MET A 1 19.41 3.80 -1.49
CA MET A 1 18.20 3.36 -2.21
C MET A 1 16.99 3.82 -1.41
N LYS A 2 16.12 4.61 -2.05
CA LYS A 2 14.95 5.21 -1.37
C LYS A 2 13.68 4.41 -1.69
N ILE A 3 12.93 4.04 -0.65
CA ILE A 3 11.66 3.30 -0.75
C ILE A 3 10.58 4.14 -0.09
N ALA A 4 9.53 4.49 -0.82
CA ALA A 4 8.36 5.16 -0.26
C ALA A 4 7.21 4.16 -0.06
N VAL A 5 6.61 4.15 1.12
CA VAL A 5 5.36 3.44 1.42
C VAL A 5 4.26 4.48 1.53
N VAL A 6 3.40 4.56 0.51
CA VAL A 6 2.33 5.56 0.40
C VAL A 6 0.98 4.89 0.62
N PHE A 7 0.25 5.27 1.66
CA PHE A 7 -0.98 4.59 1.99
C PHE A 7 -2.12 5.51 2.38
N TYR A 8 -3.36 5.02 2.23
CA TYR A 8 -4.53 5.57 2.88
C TYR A 8 -5.14 4.50 3.80
N SER A 9 -5.51 4.88 5.03
CA SER A 9 -6.16 4.00 5.99
C SER A 9 -7.27 4.74 6.71
N MET A 10 -8.51 4.23 6.66
CA MET A 10 -9.64 4.83 7.38
C MET A 10 -9.76 4.31 8.81
N TYR A 11 -9.62 3.00 9.01
CA TYR A 11 -9.84 2.32 10.29
C TYR A 11 -8.58 1.66 10.87
N GLY A 12 -7.39 1.98 10.36
CA GLY A 12 -6.11 1.48 10.89
C GLY A 12 -5.57 0.21 10.23
N HIS A 13 -6.40 -0.64 9.60
CA HIS A 13 -5.97 -1.93 9.04
C HIS A 13 -4.86 -1.81 7.99
N VAL A 14 -5.04 -0.91 7.00
CA VAL A 14 -4.01 -0.65 5.98
C VAL A 14 -2.76 -0.06 6.61
N TYR A 15 -2.90 0.75 7.67
CA TYR A 15 -1.74 1.29 8.39
C TYR A 15 -0.94 0.19 9.08
N GLY A 16 -1.60 -0.77 9.76
CA GLY A 16 -0.91 -1.93 10.33
C GLY A 16 -0.12 -2.72 9.29
N MET A 17 -0.71 -2.96 8.11
CA MET A 17 0.00 -3.58 6.98
C MET A 17 1.17 -2.71 6.50
N ALA A 18 0.98 -1.38 6.40
CA ALA A 18 2.02 -0.45 5.95
C ALA A 18 3.24 -0.45 6.88
N GLN A 19 3.02 -0.58 8.19
CA GLN A 19 4.11 -0.69 9.16
C GLN A 19 4.96 -1.93 8.91
N GLU A 20 4.34 -3.09 8.64
CA GLU A 20 5.06 -4.32 8.33
C GLU A 20 5.78 -4.28 6.98
N VAL A 21 5.18 -3.63 5.97
CA VAL A 21 5.87 -3.36 4.69
C VAL A 21 7.14 -2.54 4.92
N VAL A 22 7.08 -1.50 5.77
CA VAL A 22 8.24 -0.67 6.13
C VAL A 22 9.31 -1.51 6.85
N GLU A 23 8.92 -2.31 7.83
CA GLU A 23 9.87 -3.15 8.57
C GLU A 23 10.55 -4.18 7.64
N GLY A 24 9.79 -4.81 6.74
CA GLY A 24 10.38 -5.70 5.73
C GLY A 24 11.33 -4.98 4.77
N ALA A 25 11.00 -3.78 4.32
CA ALA A 25 11.87 -2.99 3.46
C ALA A 25 13.19 -2.59 4.16
N LYS A 26 13.14 -2.26 5.46
CA LYS A 26 14.33 -1.93 6.27
C LYS A 26 15.28 -3.11 6.51
N GLU A 27 14.82 -4.36 6.33
CA GLU A 27 15.68 -5.53 6.43
C GLU A 27 16.77 -5.57 5.33
N VAL A 28 16.58 -4.80 4.25
CA VAL A 28 17.52 -4.76 3.13
C VAL A 28 18.58 -3.68 3.35
N GLU A 29 19.85 -4.07 3.37
CA GLU A 29 20.97 -3.17 3.61
C GLU A 29 21.00 -2.00 2.60
N GLY A 30 21.17 -0.78 3.10
CA GLY A 30 21.23 0.45 2.31
C GLY A 30 19.86 0.97 1.86
N ALA A 31 18.74 0.42 2.38
CA ALA A 31 17.42 0.97 2.14
C ALA A 31 17.12 2.13 3.10
N GLU A 32 16.75 3.26 2.53
CA GLU A 32 16.14 4.41 3.22
C GLU A 32 14.64 4.35 2.99
N VAL A 33 13.86 4.09 4.04
CA VAL A 33 12.42 3.84 3.93
C VAL A 33 11.65 4.96 4.59
N GLU A 34 10.73 5.57 3.85
CA GLU A 34 9.77 6.54 4.37
C GLU A 34 8.34 5.98 4.30
N ILE A 35 7.51 6.42 5.24
CA ILE A 35 6.08 6.11 5.27
C ILE A 35 5.28 7.39 5.18
N LEU A 36 4.32 7.42 4.25
CA LEU A 36 3.53 8.60 3.92
C LEU A 36 2.05 8.24 3.85
N ARG A 37 1.21 9.05 4.46
CA ARG A 37 -0.24 8.89 4.32
C ARG A 37 -0.82 9.79 3.25
N VAL A 38 -1.75 9.28 2.48
CA VAL A 38 -2.60 10.06 1.57
C VAL A 38 -3.54 10.95 2.40
N PRO A 39 -3.78 12.21 2.01
CA PRO A 39 -4.68 13.11 2.73
C PRO A 39 -6.10 12.53 2.86
N GLU A 40 -6.72 12.76 4.02
CA GLU A 40 -8.16 12.53 4.21
C GLU A 40 -8.95 13.62 3.48
N THR A 41 -10.01 13.23 2.79
CA THR A 41 -10.87 14.14 2.00
C THR A 41 -12.28 14.29 2.59
N LEU A 42 -12.63 13.47 3.58
CA LEU A 42 -13.91 13.55 4.27
C LEU A 42 -13.83 14.59 5.41
N SER A 43 -14.96 15.24 5.69
CA SER A 43 -15.05 16.13 6.84
C SER A 43 -15.01 15.37 8.17
N GLN A 44 -14.57 16.04 9.22
CA GLN A 44 -14.53 15.46 10.56
C GLN A 44 -15.92 14.94 10.99
N GLU A 45 -17.00 15.67 10.65
CA GLU A 45 -18.37 15.25 10.95
C GLU A 45 -18.73 13.89 10.28
N VAL A 46 -18.27 13.68 9.04
CA VAL A 46 -18.50 12.41 8.33
C VAL A 46 -17.70 11.28 8.96
N LEU A 47 -16.43 11.53 9.29
CA LEU A 47 -15.56 10.54 9.96
C LEU A 47 -16.11 10.15 11.34
N GLU A 48 -16.69 11.09 12.08
CA GLU A 48 -17.36 10.83 13.36
C GLU A 48 -18.57 9.91 13.17
N LYS A 49 -19.45 10.23 12.23
CA LYS A 49 -20.63 9.40 11.90
C LYS A 49 -20.24 7.99 11.44
N MET A 50 -19.08 7.84 10.81
CA MET A 50 -18.52 6.57 10.37
C MET A 50 -17.78 5.82 11.48
N GLY A 51 -17.58 6.41 12.67
CA GLY A 51 -16.79 5.82 13.75
C GLY A 51 -15.28 5.72 13.44
N ALA A 52 -14.78 6.55 12.51
CA ALA A 52 -13.40 6.48 12.04
C ALA A 52 -12.43 7.42 12.80
N LEU A 53 -12.93 8.38 13.59
CA LEU A 53 -12.10 9.42 14.22
C LEU A 53 -10.97 8.86 15.09
N GLU A 54 -11.27 7.85 15.92
CA GLU A 54 -10.26 7.29 16.82
C GLU A 54 -9.13 6.61 16.04
N ALA A 55 -9.46 5.91 14.95
CA ALA A 55 -8.46 5.32 14.08
C ALA A 55 -7.62 6.37 13.33
N GLN A 56 -8.18 7.54 13.04
CA GLN A 56 -7.44 8.64 12.42
C GLN A 56 -6.45 9.31 13.38
N LYS A 57 -6.71 9.29 14.69
CA LYS A 57 -5.80 9.88 15.69
C LYS A 57 -4.43 9.19 15.71
N VAL A 58 -4.38 7.86 15.53
CA VAL A 58 -3.11 7.12 15.51
C VAL A 58 -2.26 7.42 14.27
N LEU A 59 -2.85 8.07 13.25
CA LEU A 59 -2.16 8.48 12.02
C LEU A 59 -1.60 9.90 12.10
N THR A 60 -1.82 10.64 13.19
CA THR A 60 -1.51 12.08 13.29
C THR A 60 -0.02 12.36 13.05
N ASP A 61 0.84 11.48 13.54
CA ASP A 61 2.30 11.63 13.44
C ASP A 61 2.90 11.11 12.12
N VAL A 62 2.06 10.49 11.26
CA VAL A 62 2.51 10.01 9.95
C VAL A 62 2.48 11.19 8.95
N PRO A 63 3.61 11.51 8.29
CA PRO A 63 3.67 12.59 7.32
C PRO A 63 2.63 12.43 6.20
N VAL A 64 2.02 13.54 5.80
CA VAL A 64 1.01 13.57 4.74
C VAL A 64 1.66 13.81 3.39
N CYS A 65 1.46 12.90 2.45
CA CYS A 65 1.87 13.07 1.06
C CYS A 65 0.93 14.03 0.33
N THR A 66 1.22 15.32 0.42
CA THR A 66 0.47 16.37 -0.29
C THR A 66 0.97 16.54 -1.72
N VAL A 67 0.28 17.35 -2.53
CA VAL A 67 0.71 17.67 -3.90
C VAL A 67 2.13 18.27 -3.94
N SER A 68 2.49 19.07 -2.93
CA SER A 68 3.85 19.63 -2.81
C SER A 68 4.94 18.60 -2.47
N TYR A 69 4.55 17.38 -2.09
CA TYR A 69 5.46 16.28 -1.77
C TYR A 69 5.66 15.30 -2.94
N LEU A 70 4.90 15.43 -4.03
CA LEU A 70 4.94 14.49 -5.16
C LEU A 70 6.32 14.40 -5.82
N ASP A 71 7.02 15.51 -5.99
CA ASP A 71 8.36 15.51 -6.57
C ASP A 71 9.35 14.75 -5.68
N GLN A 72 9.27 14.91 -4.35
CA GLN A 72 10.10 14.19 -3.40
C GLN A 72 9.78 12.68 -3.40
N MET A 73 8.49 12.31 -3.44
CA MET A 73 8.08 10.93 -3.61
C MET A 73 8.62 10.32 -4.91
N ALA A 74 8.65 11.11 -5.98
CA ALA A 74 9.18 10.68 -7.27
C ALA A 74 10.71 10.49 -7.29
N GLU A 75 11.44 10.96 -6.27
CA GLU A 75 12.86 10.62 -6.10
C GLU A 75 13.09 9.18 -5.59
N SER A 76 12.05 8.50 -5.09
CA SER A 76 12.16 7.13 -4.61
C SER A 76 12.46 6.16 -5.77
N ASP A 77 13.25 5.13 -5.48
CA ASP A 77 13.56 4.05 -6.43
C ASP A 77 12.41 3.05 -6.54
N ALA A 78 11.63 2.91 -5.46
CA ALA A 78 10.40 2.13 -5.42
C ALA A 78 9.32 2.84 -4.62
N ILE A 79 8.04 2.62 -5.00
CA ILE A 79 6.87 3.12 -4.29
C ILE A 79 5.90 1.95 -4.06
N ILE A 80 5.58 1.68 -2.78
CA ILE A 80 4.64 0.64 -2.39
C ILE A 80 3.35 1.31 -1.92
N PHE A 81 2.24 1.08 -2.64
CA PHE A 81 0.96 1.73 -2.37
C PHE A 81 0.04 0.84 -1.54
N GLY A 82 -0.58 1.41 -0.51
CA GLY A 82 -1.57 0.73 0.32
C GLY A 82 -2.91 1.44 0.34
N ALA A 83 -4.01 0.74 -0.01
CA ALA A 83 -5.34 1.34 0.03
C ALA A 83 -6.43 0.30 0.35
N PRO A 84 -7.48 0.66 1.12
CA PRO A 84 -8.61 -0.22 1.31
C PRO A 84 -9.47 -0.28 0.04
N THR A 85 -10.16 -1.39 -0.15
CA THR A 85 -11.16 -1.52 -1.23
C THR A 85 -12.37 -0.62 -1.01
N ARG A 86 -12.92 -0.15 -2.10
CA ARG A 86 -14.30 0.34 -2.22
C ARG A 86 -14.88 -0.26 -3.49
N PHE A 87 -15.84 -1.19 -3.30
CA PHE A 87 -16.53 -1.88 -4.42
C PHE A 87 -15.56 -2.58 -5.40
N GLY A 88 -14.50 -3.24 -4.87
CA GLY A 88 -13.51 -3.95 -5.68
C GLY A 88 -12.50 -3.04 -6.40
N ASN A 89 -12.41 -1.77 -6.03
CA ASN A 89 -11.48 -0.78 -6.56
C ASN A 89 -10.82 -0.02 -5.41
N VAL A 90 -9.81 0.81 -5.69
CA VAL A 90 -9.19 1.68 -4.68
C VAL A 90 -10.19 2.72 -4.16
N CYS A 91 -10.03 3.12 -2.90
CA CYS A 91 -10.86 4.16 -2.30
C CYS A 91 -10.67 5.53 -2.98
N GLY A 92 -11.69 6.40 -2.84
CA GLY A 92 -11.70 7.73 -3.45
C GLY A 92 -10.51 8.60 -3.08
N GLN A 93 -10.07 8.54 -1.83
CA GLN A 93 -8.91 9.30 -1.35
C GLN A 93 -7.62 8.92 -2.11
N MET A 94 -7.33 7.62 -2.24
CA MET A 94 -6.19 7.14 -3.03
C MET A 94 -6.36 7.48 -4.51
N ARG A 95 -7.58 7.36 -5.07
CA ARG A 95 -7.83 7.71 -6.47
C ARG A 95 -7.58 9.19 -6.74
N GLN A 96 -8.08 10.07 -5.87
CA GLN A 96 -7.84 11.51 -5.98
C GLN A 96 -6.36 11.87 -5.86
N PHE A 97 -5.64 11.20 -4.94
CA PHE A 97 -4.20 11.35 -4.82
C PHE A 97 -3.49 10.96 -6.13
N LEU A 98 -3.82 9.79 -6.70
CA LEU A 98 -3.23 9.34 -7.96
C LEU A 98 -3.58 10.28 -9.13
N ASP A 99 -4.77 10.84 -9.17
CA ASP A 99 -5.14 11.84 -10.18
C ASP A 99 -4.27 13.09 -10.10
N SER A 100 -3.77 13.45 -8.90
CA SER A 100 -2.84 14.58 -8.74
C SER A 100 -1.43 14.30 -9.27
N THR A 101 -1.07 13.04 -9.58
CA THR A 101 0.26 12.67 -10.13
C THR A 101 0.39 12.90 -11.64
N GLY A 102 -0.60 13.55 -12.30
CA GLY A 102 -0.58 13.82 -13.72
C GLY A 102 0.67 14.57 -14.23
N GLY A 103 1.23 15.47 -13.42
CA GLY A 103 2.51 16.14 -13.71
C GLY A 103 3.67 15.17 -13.79
N LEU A 104 3.79 14.25 -12.83
CA LEU A 104 4.83 13.21 -12.82
C LEU A 104 4.72 12.29 -14.04
N TRP A 105 3.47 11.96 -14.43
CA TRP A 105 3.21 11.16 -15.61
C TRP A 105 3.67 11.85 -16.88
N SER A 106 3.32 13.13 -17.07
CA SER A 106 3.68 13.90 -18.27
C SER A 106 5.19 14.10 -18.44
N GLU A 107 5.93 14.10 -17.32
CA GLU A 107 7.39 14.22 -17.28
C GLU A 107 8.10 12.86 -17.25
N GLY A 108 7.36 11.75 -17.22
CA GLY A 108 7.93 10.40 -17.17
C GLY A 108 8.72 10.07 -15.90
N LYS A 109 8.48 10.81 -14.79
CA LYS A 109 9.30 10.72 -13.57
C LYS A 109 9.27 9.34 -12.88
N LEU A 110 8.23 8.53 -13.13
CA LEU A 110 8.09 7.20 -12.52
C LEU A 110 8.44 6.05 -13.48
N VAL A 111 8.85 6.35 -14.71
CA VAL A 111 9.22 5.32 -15.68
C VAL A 111 10.43 4.52 -15.19
N GLY A 112 10.28 3.19 -15.19
CA GLY A 112 11.33 2.25 -14.77
C GLY A 112 11.48 2.07 -13.26
N LYS A 113 10.77 2.86 -12.43
CA LYS A 113 10.74 2.68 -10.97
C LYS A 113 9.88 1.48 -10.59
N VAL A 114 10.18 0.85 -9.45
CA VAL A 114 9.41 -0.29 -8.97
C VAL A 114 8.12 0.19 -8.29
N GLY A 115 7.00 -0.46 -8.64
CA GLY A 115 5.69 -0.25 -8.06
C GLY A 115 5.13 -1.52 -7.44
N SER A 116 4.52 -1.43 -6.27
CA SER A 116 3.87 -2.55 -5.61
C SER A 116 2.61 -2.10 -4.87
N VAL A 117 1.71 -3.02 -4.56
CA VAL A 117 0.41 -2.70 -3.98
C VAL A 117 0.03 -3.69 -2.89
N PHE A 118 -0.57 -3.19 -1.80
CA PHE A 118 -1.24 -3.98 -0.78
C PHE A 118 -2.61 -3.38 -0.44
N THR A 119 -3.53 -4.20 0.09
CA THR A 119 -4.91 -3.77 0.31
C THR A 119 -5.56 -4.34 1.57
N CYS A 120 -6.77 -3.85 1.86
CA CYS A 120 -7.65 -4.37 2.89
C CYS A 120 -9.09 -4.45 2.36
N THR A 121 -9.79 -5.53 2.70
CA THR A 121 -11.22 -5.71 2.41
C THR A 121 -11.99 -6.02 3.69
N ALA A 122 -13.30 -5.80 3.70
CA ALA A 122 -14.14 -6.22 4.82
C ALA A 122 -14.37 -7.73 4.82
N THR A 123 -14.42 -8.36 3.65
CA THR A 123 -14.78 -9.77 3.49
C THR A 123 -13.74 -10.54 2.70
N GLN A 124 -13.70 -11.86 2.88
CA GLN A 124 -12.72 -12.76 2.26
C GLN A 124 -12.71 -12.66 0.72
N HIS A 125 -13.87 -12.48 0.09
CA HIS A 125 -14.02 -12.35 -1.36
C HIS A 125 -14.44 -10.94 -1.77
N GLY A 126 -14.10 -9.93 -0.96
CA GLY A 126 -14.52 -8.54 -1.12
C GLY A 126 -13.75 -7.73 -2.16
N GLY A 127 -12.97 -8.37 -3.04
CA GLY A 127 -12.25 -7.70 -4.11
C GLY A 127 -10.80 -7.31 -3.75
N GLN A 128 -10.09 -8.13 -3.00
CA GLN A 128 -8.65 -7.93 -2.72
C GLN A 128 -7.87 -7.83 -4.01
N GLU A 129 -7.98 -8.85 -4.86
CA GLU A 129 -7.26 -8.95 -6.13
C GLU A 129 -7.67 -7.86 -7.12
N SER A 130 -8.98 -7.62 -7.28
CA SER A 130 -9.46 -6.58 -8.20
C SER A 130 -9.01 -5.19 -7.79
N THR A 131 -8.96 -4.88 -6.49
CA THR A 131 -8.44 -3.62 -5.97
C THR A 131 -6.96 -3.45 -6.29
N ILE A 132 -6.14 -4.47 -6.04
CA ILE A 132 -4.71 -4.45 -6.35
C ILE A 132 -4.50 -4.28 -7.86
N LEU A 133 -5.19 -5.07 -8.68
CA LEU A 133 -5.07 -4.99 -10.14
C LEU A 133 -5.52 -3.65 -10.71
N SER A 134 -6.55 -3.02 -10.14
CA SER A 134 -6.99 -1.69 -10.56
C SER A 134 -5.89 -0.63 -10.34
N LEU A 135 -5.12 -0.77 -9.26
CA LEU A 135 -4.01 0.13 -8.96
C LEU A 135 -2.79 -0.20 -9.82
N HIS A 136 -2.49 -1.49 -10.06
CA HIS A 136 -1.46 -1.90 -11.01
C HIS A 136 -1.67 -1.29 -12.39
N THR A 137 -2.92 -1.19 -12.87
CA THR A 137 -3.23 -0.51 -14.14
C THR A 137 -2.73 0.94 -14.12
N THR A 138 -2.95 1.68 -13.04
CA THR A 138 -2.45 3.06 -12.90
C THR A 138 -0.92 3.12 -12.89
N LEU A 139 -0.26 2.21 -12.17
CA LEU A 139 1.21 2.16 -12.10
C LEU A 139 1.82 1.82 -13.47
N LEU A 140 1.20 0.93 -14.24
CA LEU A 140 1.61 0.63 -15.62
C LEU A 140 1.50 1.86 -16.53
N HIS A 141 0.45 2.69 -16.37
CA HIS A 141 0.35 3.96 -17.09
C HIS A 141 1.45 4.94 -16.73
N HIS A 142 1.98 4.88 -15.52
CA HIS A 142 3.19 5.62 -15.11
C HIS A 142 4.50 5.01 -15.62
N GLY A 143 4.46 3.85 -16.28
CA GLY A 143 5.65 3.14 -16.76
C GLY A 143 6.44 2.42 -15.67
N MET A 144 5.81 2.14 -14.52
CA MET A 144 6.44 1.46 -13.40
C MET A 144 6.57 -0.05 -13.64
N ILE A 145 7.58 -0.66 -13.03
CA ILE A 145 7.79 -2.11 -13.02
C ILE A 145 7.02 -2.70 -11.84
N ILE A 146 6.02 -3.52 -12.11
CA ILE A 146 5.18 -4.11 -11.07
C ILE A 146 5.88 -5.29 -10.38
N VAL A 147 5.93 -5.26 -9.05
CA VAL A 147 6.40 -6.36 -8.20
C VAL A 147 5.28 -6.74 -7.21
N GLY A 148 4.82 -7.97 -7.28
CA GLY A 148 3.80 -8.52 -6.40
C GLY A 148 4.39 -9.29 -5.21
N LEU A 149 3.61 -10.22 -4.65
CA LEU A 149 3.98 -11.11 -3.56
C LEU A 149 4.16 -12.54 -4.10
N PRO A 150 5.39 -13.03 -4.32
CA PRO A 150 5.63 -14.32 -4.95
C PRO A 150 5.25 -15.48 -4.02
N TYR A 151 4.92 -16.65 -4.58
CA TYR A 151 4.62 -17.87 -3.83
C TYR A 151 5.79 -18.43 -3.00
N THR A 152 6.97 -17.82 -3.05
CA THR A 152 8.04 -18.11 -2.11
C THR A 152 7.67 -17.67 -0.68
N PHE A 153 6.70 -16.77 -0.52
CA PHE A 153 5.97 -16.59 0.73
C PHE A 153 4.95 -17.71 0.88
N GLN A 154 5.28 -18.71 1.68
CA GLN A 154 4.46 -19.91 1.86
C GLN A 154 3.12 -19.65 2.56
N GLY A 155 2.98 -18.53 3.27
CA GLY A 155 1.73 -18.13 3.90
C GLY A 155 0.53 -18.01 2.95
N GLN A 156 0.77 -17.84 1.62
CA GLN A 156 -0.28 -17.84 0.61
C GLN A 156 -0.91 -19.23 0.38
N THR A 157 -0.27 -20.31 0.80
CA THR A 157 -0.77 -21.68 0.62
C THR A 157 -1.58 -22.20 1.80
N ARG A 158 -1.75 -21.39 2.85
CA ARG A 158 -2.52 -21.76 4.04
C ARG A 158 -4.01 -21.89 3.72
N ILE A 159 -4.62 -22.97 4.23
CA ILE A 159 -6.04 -23.28 4.10
C ILE A 159 -6.71 -23.55 5.46
N ASP A 160 -5.96 -23.39 6.54
CA ASP A 160 -6.37 -23.69 7.92
C ASP A 160 -6.92 -22.46 8.66
N GLU A 161 -6.82 -21.27 8.04
CA GLU A 161 -7.40 -20.03 8.56
C GLU A 161 -7.97 -19.16 7.43
N ILE A 162 -8.84 -18.23 7.81
CA ILE A 162 -9.27 -17.13 6.91
C ILE A 162 -8.14 -16.11 6.88
N THR A 163 -7.50 -15.95 5.74
CA THR A 163 -6.35 -15.06 5.56
C THR A 163 -6.37 -14.41 4.18
N GLY A 164 -5.76 -13.22 4.09
CA GLY A 164 -5.53 -12.53 2.83
C GLY A 164 -4.26 -13.02 2.14
N CYS A 165 -3.68 -12.15 1.37
CA CYS A 165 -2.51 -12.33 0.50
C CYS A 165 -2.82 -13.07 -0.81
N SER A 166 -2.21 -12.56 -1.87
CA SER A 166 -2.29 -13.13 -3.21
C SER A 166 -1.00 -12.81 -3.97
N PRO A 167 -0.71 -13.47 -5.10
CA PRO A 167 0.49 -13.15 -5.89
C PRO A 167 0.51 -11.72 -6.44
N TYR A 168 -0.61 -11.04 -6.43
CA TYR A 168 -0.70 -9.63 -6.84
C TYR A 168 -0.20 -8.66 -5.76
N GLY A 169 -0.33 -9.04 -4.48
CA GLY A 169 0.12 -8.25 -3.34
C GLY A 169 -0.47 -8.73 -2.02
N ALA A 170 0.11 -8.28 -0.91
CA ALA A 170 -0.38 -8.56 0.44
C ALA A 170 -1.77 -7.94 0.67
N SER A 171 -2.58 -8.60 1.46
CA SER A 171 -3.90 -8.11 1.80
C SER A 171 -4.37 -8.61 3.15
N THR A 172 -5.31 -7.88 3.78
CA THR A 172 -5.94 -8.27 5.02
C THR A 172 -7.46 -8.20 4.94
N ILE A 173 -8.12 -8.95 5.80
CA ILE A 173 -9.59 -8.99 5.94
C ILE A 173 -9.95 -8.34 7.28
N ALA A 174 -10.72 -7.25 7.24
CA ALA A 174 -11.07 -6.45 8.42
C ALA A 174 -12.31 -6.93 9.18
N GLY A 175 -13.16 -7.74 8.54
CA GLY A 175 -14.51 -8.02 9.04
C GLY A 175 -15.53 -6.93 8.64
N GLY A 176 -16.81 -7.26 8.74
CA GLY A 176 -17.90 -6.37 8.29
C GLY A 176 -18.04 -5.08 9.10
N LYS A 177 -17.49 -5.05 10.32
CA LYS A 177 -17.47 -3.88 11.21
C LYS A 177 -16.06 -3.37 11.48
N GLY A 178 -15.05 -3.91 10.80
CA GLY A 178 -13.64 -3.58 11.04
C GLY A 178 -13.10 -4.21 12.35
N GLU A 179 -13.74 -5.25 12.84
CA GLU A 179 -13.45 -5.88 14.14
C GLU A 179 -12.22 -6.81 14.11
N ARG A 180 -11.83 -7.29 12.91
CA ARG A 180 -10.71 -8.20 12.77
C ARG A 180 -9.44 -7.43 12.44
N LEU A 181 -8.46 -7.46 13.31
CA LEU A 181 -7.12 -6.95 13.01
C LEU A 181 -6.42 -7.88 11.98
N PRO A 182 -5.42 -7.37 11.25
CA PRO A 182 -4.59 -8.22 10.40
C PRO A 182 -4.04 -9.43 11.18
N SER A 183 -4.14 -10.62 10.61
CA SER A 183 -3.58 -11.83 11.22
C SER A 183 -2.06 -11.83 11.12
N GLU A 184 -1.40 -12.68 11.92
CA GLU A 184 0.05 -12.86 11.86
C GLU A 184 0.51 -13.21 10.44
N ASN A 185 -0.18 -14.14 9.76
CA ASN A 185 0.12 -14.52 8.38
C ASN A 185 -0.01 -13.34 7.41
N GLU A 186 -1.00 -12.48 7.57
CA GLU A 186 -1.20 -11.28 6.73
C GLU A 186 -0.10 -10.22 6.97
N LEU A 187 0.30 -10.02 8.24
CA LEU A 187 1.41 -9.14 8.62
C LEU A 187 2.75 -9.66 8.09
N GLU A 188 3.02 -10.97 8.22
CA GLU A 188 4.20 -11.61 7.64
C GLU A 188 4.23 -11.46 6.11
N GLY A 189 3.07 -11.59 5.44
CA GLY A 189 2.95 -11.37 4.00
C GLY A 189 3.29 -9.93 3.59
N ALA A 190 2.84 -8.95 4.36
CA ALA A 190 3.16 -7.55 4.16
C ALA A 190 4.66 -7.28 4.36
N ARG A 191 5.25 -7.82 5.42
CA ARG A 191 6.69 -7.72 5.70
C ARG A 191 7.52 -8.38 4.59
N PHE A 192 7.13 -9.59 4.18
CA PHE A 192 7.78 -10.27 3.07
C PHE A 192 7.72 -9.44 1.79
N GLN A 193 6.56 -8.84 1.45
CA GLN A 193 6.42 -8.00 0.27
C GLN A 193 7.35 -6.79 0.34
N GLY A 194 7.41 -6.10 1.48
CA GLY A 194 8.30 -4.95 1.68
C GLY A 194 9.76 -5.31 1.40
N ARG A 195 10.27 -6.40 2.00
CA ARG A 195 11.61 -6.92 1.75
C ARG A 195 11.82 -7.31 0.29
N HIS A 196 10.91 -8.10 -0.29
CA HIS A 196 11.03 -8.57 -1.67
C HIS A 196 11.09 -7.44 -2.69
N VAL A 197 10.19 -6.46 -2.58
CA VAL A 197 10.19 -5.26 -3.44
C VAL A 197 11.51 -4.52 -3.34
N THR A 198 12.03 -4.35 -2.14
CA THR A 198 13.28 -3.65 -1.88
C THR A 198 14.49 -4.41 -2.43
N GLU A 199 14.53 -5.76 -2.31
CA GLU A 199 15.56 -6.60 -2.92
C GLU A 199 15.56 -6.51 -4.46
N ILE A 200 14.38 -6.52 -5.10
CA ILE A 200 14.27 -6.34 -6.57
C ILE A 200 14.76 -4.96 -6.97
N THR A 201 14.37 -3.92 -6.24
CA THR A 201 14.83 -2.54 -6.47
C THR A 201 16.36 -2.44 -6.37
N ALA A 202 16.95 -3.07 -5.36
CA ALA A 202 18.42 -3.10 -5.20
C ALA A 202 19.16 -3.77 -6.38
N ARG A 203 18.54 -4.79 -6.98
CA ARG A 203 19.11 -5.47 -8.16
C ARG A 203 19.06 -4.58 -9.41
N LEU A 204 17.97 -3.82 -9.59
CA LEU A 204 17.80 -2.88 -10.70
C LEU A 204 18.75 -1.67 -10.58
N ALA A 205 18.98 -1.16 -9.36
CA ALA A 205 19.86 -0.02 -9.12
C ALA A 205 21.38 -0.32 -9.29
N ARG A 206 21.78 -1.59 -9.35
CA ARG A 206 23.18 -2.02 -9.54
C ARG A 206 23.60 -2.11 -11.02
N GLN A 207 22.71 -1.79 -11.95
CA GLN A 207 23.03 -1.74 -13.39
C GLN A 207 23.41 -0.33 -13.82
#